data_33df360d9283caf94b81d3be19ff2e6a
#
_entry.id   33df360d9283caf94b81d3be19ff2e6a
#
_cell.length_a   1.000
_cell.length_b   1.000
_cell.length_c   1.000
_cell.angle_alpha   90.00
_cell.angle_beta   90.00
_cell.angle_gamma   90.00
#
_symmetry.space_group_name_H-M   'P 1'
#
loop_
_entity.id
_entity.type
_entity.pdbx_description
1 polymer ?
#
loop_
_entity_poly.entity_id
_entity_poly.type
_entity_poly.pdbx_seq_one_letter_code
_entity_poly.pdbx_strand_id
1 'polypeptide(L)'
;MNVPENLQYAPTHEWLRLDGADATVGITDHAQAELTDVVYVELPKIGAQVTAGQQICVVESVKAASDIYSPISGTVTAANDALSSNPALINTDPYGDGWIFKIKIEAGEEIEELKSPGQYREQIGGSGGAGEGV
;
A
#
# COMPACT_ATOMS: atom_id res chain seq x y z
N MET A 1 -1.81 14.39 6.86
CA MET A 1 -1.54 13.18 6.05
C MET A 1 -2.44 13.15 4.84
N ASN A 2 -1.88 12.86 3.69
CA ASN A 2 -2.69 12.76 2.48
C ASN A 2 -3.40 11.41 2.41
N VAL A 3 -4.73 11.44 2.22
CA VAL A 3 -5.57 10.25 2.08
C VAL A 3 -6.49 10.48 0.88
N PRO A 4 -6.04 10.11 -0.33
CA PRO A 4 -6.85 10.34 -1.54
C PRO A 4 -8.24 9.73 -1.47
N GLU A 5 -9.22 10.46 -2.03
CA GLU A 5 -10.63 10.06 -1.97
C GLU A 5 -10.98 8.95 -2.94
N ASN A 6 -10.15 8.72 -3.94
CA ASN A 6 -10.43 7.74 -4.99
C ASN A 6 -9.78 6.37 -4.74
N LEU A 7 -9.24 6.15 -3.56
CA LEU A 7 -8.56 4.91 -3.20
C LEU A 7 -9.31 4.18 -2.08
N GLN A 8 -8.91 2.94 -1.86
CA GLN A 8 -9.39 2.13 -0.74
C GLN A 8 -8.19 1.69 0.07
N TYR A 9 -8.40 1.34 1.33
CA TYR A 9 -7.31 1.18 2.29
C TYR A 9 -7.45 -0.08 3.12
N ALA A 10 -6.32 -0.77 3.31
CA ALA A 10 -6.24 -1.88 4.25
C ALA A 10 -5.86 -1.34 5.63
N PRO A 11 -6.29 -1.99 6.71
CA PRO A 11 -5.90 -1.55 8.06
C PRO A 11 -4.39 -1.64 8.33
N THR A 12 -3.66 -2.37 7.51
CA THR A 12 -2.21 -2.49 7.60
C THR A 12 -1.47 -1.43 6.77
N HIS A 13 -2.20 -0.43 6.25
CA HIS A 13 -1.67 0.76 5.59
C HIS A 13 -1.22 0.57 4.14
N GLU A 14 -1.80 -0.41 3.44
CA GLU A 14 -1.68 -0.47 1.97
C GLU A 14 -2.88 0.23 1.36
N TRP A 15 -2.66 0.91 0.22
CA TRP A 15 -3.75 1.48 -0.56
C TRP A 15 -3.97 0.66 -1.83
N LEU A 16 -5.19 0.76 -2.36
CA LEU A 16 -5.59 0.04 -3.57
C LEU A 16 -6.32 1.00 -4.50
N ARG A 17 -5.89 1.02 -5.75
CA ARG A 17 -6.53 1.80 -6.82
C ARG A 17 -7.06 0.84 -7.88
N LEU A 18 -8.37 0.85 -8.07
CA LEU A 18 -9.01 -0.01 -9.06
C LEU A 18 -8.81 0.52 -10.47
N ASP A 19 -8.55 -0.40 -11.40
CA ASP A 19 -8.41 -0.08 -12.82
C ASP A 19 -8.93 -1.28 -13.61
N GLY A 20 -10.26 -1.32 -13.82
CA GLY A 20 -10.92 -2.45 -14.45
C GLY A 20 -10.79 -3.72 -13.62
N ALA A 21 -10.24 -4.77 -14.21
CA ALA A 21 -10.03 -6.04 -13.54
C ALA A 21 -8.72 -6.07 -12.74
N ASP A 22 -7.94 -5.00 -12.80
CA ASP A 22 -6.65 -4.91 -12.14
C ASP A 22 -6.71 -3.89 -11.01
N ALA A 23 -5.77 -4.00 -10.08
CA ALA A 23 -5.59 -3.02 -9.01
C ALA A 23 -4.11 -2.70 -8.87
N THR A 24 -3.83 -1.42 -8.58
CA THR A 24 -2.48 -0.96 -8.24
C THR A 24 -2.41 -0.82 -6.73
N VAL A 25 -1.32 -1.28 -6.13
CA VAL A 25 -1.15 -1.30 -4.68
C VAL A 25 0.16 -0.62 -4.28
N GLY A 26 0.11 0.15 -3.21
CA GLY A 26 1.28 0.75 -2.60
C GLY A 26 1.02 0.95 -1.12
N ILE A 27 1.90 1.69 -0.45
CA ILE A 27 1.71 2.02 0.97
C ILE A 27 1.33 3.49 1.10
N THR A 28 0.58 3.80 2.18
CA THR A 28 0.01 5.13 2.36
C THR A 28 1.07 6.15 2.79
N ASP A 29 0.67 7.42 2.69
CA ASP A 29 1.49 8.53 3.18
C ASP A 29 1.83 8.35 4.67
N HIS A 30 0.84 7.90 5.45
CA HIS A 30 1.05 7.60 6.87
C HIS A 30 2.13 6.53 7.06
N ALA A 31 2.07 5.45 6.28
CA ALA A 31 3.04 4.36 6.40
C ALA A 31 4.46 4.82 6.06
N GLN A 32 4.62 5.57 4.96
CA GLN A 32 5.96 6.02 4.58
C GLN A 32 6.52 7.03 5.58
N ALA A 33 5.66 7.85 6.18
CA ALA A 33 6.11 8.80 7.19
C ALA A 33 6.64 8.09 8.43
N GLU A 34 6.00 6.98 8.82
CA GLU A 34 6.47 6.20 9.96
C GLU A 34 7.77 5.45 9.66
N LEU A 35 7.96 5.01 8.42
CA LEU A 35 9.19 4.33 8.01
C LEU A 35 10.36 5.28 7.89
N THR A 36 10.12 6.54 7.57
CA THR A 36 11.12 7.53 7.20
C THR A 36 11.82 7.12 5.89
N ASP A 37 13.09 7.42 5.69
CA ASP A 37 13.76 7.22 4.40
C ASP A 37 13.81 5.76 3.96
N VAL A 38 13.11 5.43 2.89
CA VAL A 38 13.11 4.09 2.32
C VAL A 38 14.38 3.89 1.50
N VAL A 39 15.08 2.80 1.77
CA VAL A 39 16.38 2.51 1.15
C VAL A 39 16.39 1.26 0.30
N TYR A 40 15.39 0.38 0.47
CA TYR A 40 15.31 -0.85 -0.31
C TYR A 40 13.88 -1.37 -0.34
N VAL A 41 13.49 -1.93 -1.48
CA VAL A 41 12.18 -2.58 -1.64
C VAL A 41 12.39 -3.96 -2.23
N GLU A 42 11.90 -4.98 -1.53
CA GLU A 42 11.87 -6.34 -2.09
C GLU A 42 10.55 -6.49 -2.84
N LEU A 43 10.61 -6.46 -4.17
CA LEU A 43 9.42 -6.50 -5.00
C LEU A 43 8.85 -7.92 -5.11
N PRO A 44 7.51 -8.05 -5.25
CA PRO A 44 6.91 -9.37 -5.49
C PRO A 44 7.24 -9.87 -6.89
N LYS A 45 7.12 -11.18 -7.08
CA LYS A 45 7.36 -11.80 -8.38
C LYS A 45 6.12 -11.68 -9.27
N ILE A 46 6.31 -11.27 -10.52
CA ILE A 46 5.25 -11.28 -11.52
C ILE A 46 4.82 -12.73 -11.73
N GLY A 47 3.50 -12.96 -11.75
CA GLY A 47 2.93 -14.29 -11.88
C GLY A 47 2.63 -14.98 -10.56
N ALA A 48 3.09 -14.43 -9.44
CA ALA A 48 2.79 -15.01 -8.12
C ALA A 48 1.31 -14.88 -7.80
N GLN A 49 0.74 -15.95 -7.24
CA GLN A 49 -0.62 -15.90 -6.72
C GLN A 49 -0.60 -15.55 -5.25
N VAL A 50 -1.45 -14.64 -4.84
CA VAL A 50 -1.50 -14.15 -3.46
C VAL A 50 -2.92 -14.17 -2.94
N THR A 51 -3.05 -14.31 -1.63
CA THR A 51 -4.32 -14.28 -0.91
C THR A 51 -4.37 -12.99 -0.09
N ALA A 52 -5.58 -12.43 0.04
CA ALA A 52 -5.77 -11.24 0.88
C ALA A 52 -5.18 -11.46 2.26
N GLY A 53 -4.37 -10.50 2.74
CA GLY A 53 -3.69 -10.58 4.02
C GLY A 53 -2.37 -11.32 4.01
N GLN A 54 -1.96 -11.88 2.87
CA GLN A 54 -0.69 -12.57 2.75
C GLN A 54 0.46 -11.55 2.62
N GLN A 55 1.56 -11.80 3.32
CA GLN A 55 2.77 -11.00 3.19
C GLN A 55 3.36 -11.24 1.80
N ILE A 56 3.63 -10.18 1.06
CA ILE A 56 4.00 -10.28 -0.35
C ILE A 56 5.33 -9.60 -0.67
N CYS A 57 5.69 -8.55 0.07
CA CYS A 57 6.98 -7.89 -0.16
C CYS A 57 7.42 -7.20 1.14
N VAL A 58 8.61 -6.61 1.10
CA VAL A 58 9.21 -5.91 2.25
C VAL A 58 9.71 -4.55 1.79
N VAL A 59 9.46 -3.53 2.59
CA VAL A 59 10.01 -2.19 2.40
C VAL A 59 10.95 -1.91 3.55
N GLU A 60 12.22 -1.62 3.23
CA GLU A 60 13.23 -1.33 4.25
C GLU A 60 13.58 0.14 4.26
N SER A 61 13.61 0.71 5.45
CA SER A 61 14.02 2.09 5.67
C SER A 61 15.28 2.12 6.53
N VAL A 62 15.84 3.31 6.69
CA VAL A 62 16.99 3.50 7.60
C VAL A 62 16.64 3.12 9.03
N LYS A 63 15.35 3.06 9.36
CA LYS A 63 14.85 2.86 10.71
C LYS A 63 14.40 1.41 10.95
N ALA A 64 13.74 0.78 9.96
CA ALA A 64 13.08 -0.51 10.15
C ALA A 64 12.77 -1.20 8.83
N ALA A 65 12.46 -2.50 8.91
CA ALA A 65 11.91 -3.25 7.78
C ALA A 65 10.43 -3.48 8.06
N SER A 66 9.59 -3.31 7.03
CA SER A 66 8.15 -3.45 7.16
C SER A 66 7.62 -4.47 6.16
N ASP A 67 6.86 -5.44 6.65
CA ASP A 67 6.18 -6.40 5.79
C ASP A 67 4.98 -5.71 5.14
N ILE A 68 4.80 -5.98 3.85
CA ILE A 68 3.69 -5.44 3.07
C ILE A 68 2.75 -6.60 2.73
N TYR A 69 1.47 -6.42 3.02
CA TYR A 69 0.45 -7.45 2.84
C TYR A 69 -0.42 -7.09 1.65
N SER A 70 -0.84 -8.11 0.88
CA SER A 70 -1.76 -7.86 -0.22
C SER A 70 -3.16 -7.59 0.33
N PRO A 71 -3.79 -6.48 -0.08
CA PRO A 71 -5.15 -6.18 0.40
C PRO A 71 -6.21 -7.06 -0.22
N ILE A 72 -5.91 -7.72 -1.34
CA ILE A 72 -6.86 -8.58 -2.04
C ILE A 72 -6.17 -9.82 -2.60
N SER A 73 -6.96 -10.82 -2.97
CA SER A 73 -6.44 -12.02 -3.63
C SER A 73 -6.36 -11.82 -5.12
N GLY A 74 -5.34 -12.41 -5.74
CA GLY A 74 -5.18 -12.34 -7.18
C GLY A 74 -3.79 -12.77 -7.62
N THR A 75 -3.45 -12.41 -8.87
CA THR A 75 -2.16 -12.75 -9.46
C THR A 75 -1.39 -11.45 -9.74
N VAL A 76 -0.14 -11.39 -9.31
CA VAL A 76 0.71 -10.23 -9.55
C VAL A 76 1.01 -10.12 -11.04
N THR A 77 0.65 -8.98 -11.64
CA THR A 77 0.84 -8.73 -13.08
C THR A 77 1.96 -7.77 -13.38
N ALA A 78 2.36 -6.95 -12.41
CA ALA A 78 3.46 -5.99 -12.60
C ALA A 78 4.09 -5.66 -11.24
N ALA A 79 5.36 -5.29 -11.29
CA ALA A 79 6.10 -4.77 -10.14
C ALA A 79 6.82 -3.51 -10.59
N ASN A 80 6.94 -2.53 -9.69
CA ASN A 80 7.52 -1.23 -10.05
C ASN A 80 9.04 -1.28 -9.96
N ASP A 81 9.69 -1.62 -11.06
CA ASP A 81 11.15 -1.74 -11.13
C ASP A 81 11.88 -0.44 -10.82
N ALA A 82 11.21 0.71 -10.97
CA ALA A 82 11.83 2.00 -10.63
C ALA A 82 12.22 2.06 -9.16
N LEU A 83 11.55 1.30 -8.29
CA LEU A 83 11.87 1.25 -6.87
C LEU A 83 13.21 0.57 -6.59
N SER A 84 13.70 -0.26 -7.51
CA SER A 84 15.01 -0.90 -7.35
C SER A 84 16.15 0.11 -7.46
N SER A 85 15.99 1.11 -8.33
CA SER A 85 17.01 2.16 -8.50
C SER A 85 16.69 3.41 -7.67
N ASN A 86 15.43 3.63 -7.31
CA ASN A 86 15.01 4.82 -6.56
C ASN A 86 13.93 4.48 -5.54
N PRO A 87 14.27 3.79 -4.45
CA PRO A 87 13.29 3.43 -3.43
C PRO A 87 12.67 4.64 -2.73
N ALA A 88 13.32 5.80 -2.78
CA ALA A 88 12.80 7.04 -2.18
C ALA A 88 11.51 7.53 -2.85
N LEU A 89 11.14 7.00 -4.02
CA LEU A 89 9.85 7.31 -4.63
C LEU A 89 8.67 7.00 -3.70
N ILE A 90 8.82 6.00 -2.85
CA ILE A 90 7.79 5.68 -1.86
C ILE A 90 7.58 6.85 -0.91
N ASN A 91 8.65 7.54 -0.56
CA ASN A 91 8.56 8.71 0.33
C ASN A 91 8.02 9.94 -0.38
N THR A 92 8.49 10.17 -1.62
CA THR A 92 8.19 11.42 -2.32
C THR A 92 6.86 11.39 -3.05
N ASP A 93 6.40 10.20 -3.47
CA ASP A 93 5.17 10.08 -4.26
C ASP A 93 4.49 8.73 -4.01
N PRO A 94 4.04 8.48 -2.77
CA PRO A 94 3.52 7.13 -2.40
C PRO A 94 2.28 6.71 -3.18
N TYR A 95 1.49 7.66 -3.69
CA TYR A 95 0.26 7.36 -4.44
C TYR A 95 0.44 7.44 -5.95
N GLY A 96 1.60 7.85 -6.42
CA GLY A 96 1.92 7.96 -7.83
C GLY A 96 3.09 7.06 -8.21
N ASP A 97 4.24 7.66 -8.49
CA ASP A 97 5.42 6.93 -8.96
C ASP A 97 5.94 5.90 -7.95
N GLY A 98 5.54 6.00 -6.70
CA GLY A 98 5.93 5.08 -5.63
C GLY A 98 5.04 3.85 -5.49
N TRP A 99 4.17 3.57 -6.46
CA TRP A 99 3.38 2.34 -6.42
C TRP A 99 4.29 1.11 -6.37
N ILE A 100 3.82 0.01 -5.78
CA ILE A 100 4.68 -1.15 -5.55
C ILE A 100 4.40 -2.29 -6.53
N PHE A 101 3.14 -2.70 -6.65
CA PHE A 101 2.79 -3.79 -7.57
C PHE A 101 1.37 -3.64 -8.11
N LYS A 102 1.08 -4.38 -9.19
CA LYS A 102 -0.27 -4.50 -9.73
C LYS A 102 -0.72 -5.95 -9.65
N ILE A 103 -2.01 -6.13 -9.44
CA ILE A 103 -2.60 -7.44 -9.23
C ILE A 103 -3.88 -7.58 -10.06
N LYS A 104 -4.06 -8.73 -10.70
CA LYS A 104 -5.32 -9.06 -11.35
C LYS A 104 -6.27 -9.62 -10.29
N ILE A 105 -7.42 -8.97 -10.13
CA ILE A 105 -8.36 -9.26 -9.06
C ILE A 105 -9.05 -10.60 -9.30
N GLU A 106 -9.08 -11.48 -8.29
CA GLU A 106 -9.79 -12.76 -8.36
C GLU A 106 -11.12 -12.74 -7.63
N ALA A 107 -11.18 -12.07 -6.50
CA ALA A 107 -12.37 -12.05 -5.64
C ALA A 107 -12.76 -10.61 -5.36
N GLY A 108 -13.65 -10.07 -6.20
CA GLY A 108 -14.05 -8.65 -6.10
C GLY A 108 -14.72 -8.30 -4.79
N GLU A 109 -15.38 -9.25 -4.13
CA GLU A 109 -16.04 -9.00 -2.85
C GLU A 109 -15.07 -8.65 -1.73
N GLU A 110 -13.80 -9.02 -1.84
CA GLU A 110 -12.78 -8.65 -0.85
C GLU A 110 -12.56 -7.15 -0.78
N ILE A 111 -12.83 -6.44 -1.88
CA ILE A 111 -12.68 -4.99 -1.93
C ILE A 111 -13.62 -4.32 -0.95
N GLU A 112 -14.81 -4.90 -0.73
CA GLU A 112 -15.81 -4.34 0.17
C GLU A 112 -15.38 -4.38 1.64
N GLU A 113 -14.39 -5.21 1.96
CA GLU A 113 -13.85 -5.29 3.31
C GLU A 113 -12.78 -4.23 3.58
N LEU A 114 -12.34 -3.53 2.54
CA LEU A 114 -11.35 -2.47 2.69
C LEU A 114 -12.01 -1.19 3.21
N LYS A 115 -11.20 -0.35 3.81
CA LYS A 115 -11.68 0.90 4.38
C LYS A 115 -11.86 1.98 3.31
N SER A 116 -12.90 2.79 3.49
CA SER A 116 -13.06 4.01 2.71
C SER A 116 -12.02 5.03 3.18
N PRO A 117 -11.79 6.11 2.40
CA PRO A 117 -10.89 7.19 2.84
C PRO A 117 -11.26 7.74 4.22
N GLY A 118 -12.56 7.95 4.46
CA GLY A 118 -13.02 8.46 5.76
C GLY A 118 -12.72 7.51 6.91
N GLN A 119 -12.97 6.23 6.70
CA GLN A 119 -12.69 5.22 7.73
C GLN A 119 -11.18 5.11 8.01
N TYR A 120 -10.38 5.22 6.97
CA TYR A 120 -8.93 5.16 7.14
C TYR A 120 -8.41 6.41 7.86
N ARG A 121 -8.95 7.59 7.54
CA ARG A 121 -8.60 8.82 8.26
C ARG A 121 -8.87 8.68 9.75
N GLU A 122 -10.00 8.07 10.10
CA GLU A 122 -10.33 7.84 11.51
C GLU A 122 -9.31 6.92 12.16
N GLN A 123 -8.87 5.89 11.46
CA GLN A 123 -7.89 4.96 12.00
C GLN A 123 -6.57 5.65 12.33
N ILE A 124 -6.06 6.49 11.44
CA ILE A 124 -4.76 7.12 11.59
C ILE A 124 -4.82 8.44 12.35
N GLY A 125 -6.00 9.09 12.36
CA GLY A 125 -6.19 10.37 13.02
C GLY A 125 -6.43 10.26 14.49
N GLY A 126 -6.77 9.17 14.86
CA GLY A 126 -6.84 8.86 16.11
C GLY A 126 -7.36 9.27 17.28
N SER A 127 -7.61 9.93 16.66
CA SER A 127 -7.84 10.01 17.16
C SER A 127 -7.49 10.40 17.55
N GLY A 128 -7.50 10.79 17.04
CA GLY A 128 -7.25 11.09 17.14
C GLY A 128 -7.21 11.73 17.06
N GLY A 129 -7.30 11.80 16.81
CA GLY A 129 -7.19 12.24 16.78
C GLY A 129 -7.10 12.87 16.81
N ALA A 130 -7.29 13.03 17.00
CA ALA A 130 -7.11 13.43 17.11
C ALA A 130 -6.69 13.67 17.39
N GLY A 131 -6.54 13.56 17.31
CA GLY A 131 -6.03 13.60 17.67
C GLY A 131 -5.43 13.70 17.86
N GLU A 132 -5.20 13.69 17.81
CA GLU A 132 -4.68 13.66 17.98
C GLU A 132 -4.52 13.98 18.34
N GLY A 133 -4.74 14.32 18.29
CA GLY A 133 -4.55 14.60 18.64
C GLY A 133 -4.55 14.94 19.11
N VAL A 134 -4.49 15.08 19.29
CA VAL A 134 -4.53 15.31 19.65
C VAL A 134 -4.46 15.34 19.93
#